data_5ad917a79ce6e718d74702ca7eaef503
#
_entry.id   5ad917a79ce6e718d74702ca7eaef503
#
_cell.length_a   1.000
_cell.length_b   1.000
_cell.length_c   1.000
_cell.angle_alpha   90.00
_cell.angle_beta   90.00
_cell.angle_gamma   90.00
#
_symmetry.space_group_name_H-M   'P 1'
#
loop_
_entity.id
_entity.type
_entity.pdbx_description
1 polymer ?
#
loop_
_entity_poly.entity_id
_entity_poly.type
_entity_poly.pdbx_seq_one_letter_code
_entity_poly.pdbx_strand_id
1 'polypeptide(L)'
;MHKEIIQLLNEKRLKEAFTQIKEAAATLNNWELKSQIETQQTTYEYMLQYMAMGTQDPQREAIYNQLLCKGYELADKTYFLKEWDKAYGYFADTFRKFAQT
;
A
#
# COMPACT_ATOMS: atom_id res chain seq x y z
N MET A 1 -11.10 4.63 -3.99
CA MET A 1 -9.78 3.99 -4.17
C MET A 1 -9.40 3.07 -3.02
N HIS A 2 -9.50 3.51 -1.78
CA HIS A 2 -9.20 2.64 -0.61
C HIS A 2 -10.10 1.41 -0.56
N LYS A 3 -11.39 1.57 -0.75
CA LYS A 3 -12.36 0.46 -0.75
C LYS A 3 -12.04 -0.58 -1.82
N GLU A 4 -11.63 -0.13 -3.00
CA GLU A 4 -11.27 -1.01 -4.10
C GLU A 4 -10.02 -1.83 -3.79
N ILE A 5 -9.04 -1.20 -3.15
CA ILE A 5 -7.82 -1.88 -2.71
C ILE A 5 -8.14 -2.94 -1.67
N ILE A 6 -8.96 -2.61 -0.67
CA ILE A 6 -9.37 -3.55 0.37
C ILE A 6 -10.14 -4.72 -0.24
N GLN A 7 -11.01 -4.45 -1.21
CA GLN A 7 -11.74 -5.50 -1.91
C GLN A 7 -10.80 -6.45 -2.65
N LEU A 8 -9.79 -5.91 -3.35
CA LEU A 8 -8.79 -6.72 -4.03
C LEU A 8 -8.02 -7.61 -3.06
N LEU A 9 -7.67 -7.08 -1.89
CA LEU A 9 -6.99 -7.85 -0.85
C LEU A 9 -7.91 -8.95 -0.30
N ASN A 10 -9.19 -8.65 -0.09
CA ASN A 10 -10.17 -9.64 0.36
C ASN A 10 -10.35 -10.76 -0.66
N GLU A 11 -10.25 -10.46 -1.95
CA GLU A 11 -10.33 -11.42 -3.04
C GLU A 11 -8.99 -12.13 -3.29
N LYS A 12 -7.96 -11.81 -2.50
CA LYS A 12 -6.61 -12.37 -2.61
C LYS A 12 -5.91 -12.04 -3.93
N ARG A 13 -6.28 -10.91 -4.54
CA ARG A 13 -5.67 -10.41 -5.79
C ARG A 13 -4.51 -9.49 -5.45
N LEU A 14 -3.43 -10.07 -4.91
CA LEU A 14 -2.30 -9.32 -4.36
C LEU A 14 -1.58 -8.47 -5.38
N LYS A 15 -1.36 -8.99 -6.59
CA LYS A 15 -0.65 -8.24 -7.64
C LYS A 15 -1.36 -6.93 -7.96
N GLU A 16 -2.68 -7.02 -8.17
CA GLU A 16 -3.49 -5.85 -8.50
C GLU A 16 -3.61 -4.90 -7.31
N ALA A 17 -3.75 -5.45 -6.10
CA ALA A 17 -3.83 -4.66 -4.88
C ALA A 17 -2.56 -3.84 -4.68
N PHE A 18 -1.38 -4.46 -4.78
CA PHE A 18 -0.11 -3.75 -4.62
C PHE A 18 0.11 -2.72 -5.72
N THR A 19 -0.30 -3.01 -6.95
CA THR A 19 -0.21 -2.04 -8.05
C THR A 19 -1.05 -0.81 -7.74
N GLN A 20 -2.27 -0.99 -7.25
CA GLN A 20 -3.14 0.14 -6.89
C GLN A 20 -2.63 0.90 -5.68
N ILE A 21 -2.07 0.22 -4.69
CA ILE A 21 -1.45 0.88 -3.53
C ILE A 21 -0.28 1.75 -4.01
N LYS A 22 0.55 1.22 -4.90
CA LYS A 22 1.68 1.96 -5.46
C LYS A 22 1.22 3.21 -6.22
N GLU A 23 0.19 3.08 -7.05
CA GLU A 23 -0.39 4.21 -7.78
C GLU A 23 -0.95 5.26 -6.83
N ALA A 24 -1.67 4.81 -5.80
CA ALA A 24 -2.22 5.70 -4.79
C ALA A 24 -1.13 6.43 -4.01
N ALA A 25 -0.01 5.79 -3.74
CA ALA A 25 1.11 6.37 -3.02
C ALA A 25 2.00 7.27 -3.90
N ALA A 26 1.84 7.21 -5.21
CA ALA A 26 2.70 7.94 -6.14
C ALA A 26 2.61 9.47 -5.96
N THR A 27 1.46 9.98 -5.51
CA THR A 27 1.28 11.40 -5.25
C THR A 27 1.82 11.85 -3.89
N LEU A 28 2.19 10.89 -3.03
CA LEU A 28 2.78 11.17 -1.74
C LEU A 28 4.30 11.13 -1.87
N ASN A 29 4.97 12.21 -1.48
CA ASN A 29 6.43 12.26 -1.46
C ASN A 29 6.98 11.55 -0.22
N ASN A 30 6.59 10.28 -0.06
CA ASN A 30 7.00 9.46 1.07
C ASN A 30 7.88 8.32 0.56
N TRP A 31 9.18 8.51 0.66
CA TRP A 31 10.18 7.54 0.22
C TRP A 31 10.07 6.22 0.96
N GLU A 32 9.85 6.29 2.27
CA GLU A 32 9.74 5.10 3.12
C GLU A 32 8.54 4.24 2.71
N LEU A 33 7.40 4.87 2.46
CA LEU A 33 6.19 4.16 2.02
C LEU A 33 6.41 3.47 0.68
N LYS A 34 7.01 4.18 -0.30
CA LYS A 34 7.32 3.59 -1.60
C LYS A 34 8.24 2.40 -1.48
N SER A 35 9.28 2.52 -0.65
CA SER A 35 10.24 1.44 -0.41
C SER A 35 9.56 0.21 0.19
N GLN A 36 8.65 0.40 1.14
CA GLN A 36 7.90 -0.70 1.74
C GLN A 36 7.01 -1.40 0.72
N ILE A 37 6.33 -0.64 -0.13
CA ILE A 37 5.46 -1.20 -1.18
C ILE A 37 6.29 -2.03 -2.16
N GLU A 38 7.41 -1.51 -2.62
CA GLU A 38 8.29 -2.21 -3.55
C GLU A 38 8.87 -3.49 -2.95
N THR A 39 9.23 -3.45 -1.67
CA THR A 39 9.71 -4.62 -0.95
C THR A 39 8.65 -5.74 -0.94
N GLN A 40 7.40 -5.39 -0.68
CA GLN A 40 6.33 -6.38 -0.67
C GLN A 40 6.03 -6.91 -2.06
N GLN A 41 6.08 -6.07 -3.09
CA GLN A 41 5.93 -6.52 -4.47
C GLN A 41 7.02 -7.50 -4.87
N THR A 42 8.26 -7.23 -4.51
CA THR A 42 9.39 -8.11 -4.78
C THR A 42 9.21 -9.45 -4.06
N THR A 43 8.80 -9.43 -2.81
CA THR A 43 8.53 -10.65 -2.04
C THR A 43 7.43 -11.49 -2.71
N TYR A 44 6.39 -10.83 -3.19
CA TYR A 44 5.30 -11.53 -3.91
C TYR A 44 5.79 -12.19 -5.19
N GLU A 45 6.63 -11.50 -5.95
CA GLU A 45 7.21 -12.05 -7.19
C GLU A 45 8.07 -13.28 -6.91
N TYR A 46 8.90 -13.22 -5.85
CA TYR A 46 9.68 -14.38 -5.41
C TYR A 46 8.79 -15.56 -5.04
N MET A 47 7.71 -15.29 -4.32
CA MET A 47 6.77 -16.32 -3.94
C MET A 47 6.16 -17.00 -5.17
N LEU A 48 5.79 -16.21 -6.20
CA LEU A 48 5.23 -16.74 -7.44
C LEU A 48 6.23 -17.64 -8.17
N GLN A 49 7.50 -17.24 -8.21
CA GLN A 49 8.55 -18.05 -8.82
C GLN A 49 8.71 -19.38 -8.08
N TYR A 50 8.66 -19.34 -6.76
CA TYR A 50 8.72 -20.55 -5.93
C TYR A 50 7.54 -21.49 -6.21
N MET A 51 6.36 -20.93 -6.40
CA MET A 51 5.16 -21.72 -6.77
C MET A 51 5.32 -22.38 -8.13
N ALA A 52 5.91 -21.67 -9.09
CA ALA A 52 6.14 -22.20 -10.45
C ALA A 52 7.12 -23.37 -10.46
N MET A 53 8.00 -23.47 -9.47
CA MET A 53 8.95 -24.57 -9.33
C MET A 53 8.36 -25.82 -8.70
N GLY A 54 7.07 -25.81 -8.36
CA GLY A 54 6.37 -26.97 -7.83
C GLY A 54 6.69 -27.34 -6.40
N THR A 55 7.42 -26.49 -5.66
CA THR A 55 7.75 -26.73 -4.27
C THR A 55 6.53 -26.46 -3.38
N GLN A 56 6.04 -27.52 -2.72
CA GLN A 56 5.05 -27.37 -1.67
C GLN A 56 5.78 -27.16 -0.34
N ASP A 57 5.95 -25.90 0.02
CA ASP A 57 6.57 -25.51 1.27
C ASP A 57 5.49 -24.96 2.21
N PRO A 58 5.37 -25.50 3.45
CA PRO A 58 4.44 -24.91 4.45
C PRO A 58 4.72 -23.44 4.72
N GLN A 59 5.96 -22.99 4.56
CA GLN A 59 6.33 -21.58 4.73
C GLN A 59 5.67 -20.65 3.68
N ARG A 60 5.28 -21.19 2.55
CA ARG A 60 4.63 -20.45 1.49
C ARG A 60 3.31 -19.82 1.94
N GLU A 61 2.51 -20.59 2.67
CA GLU A 61 1.24 -20.09 3.20
C GLU A 61 1.47 -19.00 4.24
N ALA A 62 2.48 -19.16 5.07
CA ALA A 62 2.85 -18.14 6.04
C ALA A 62 3.31 -16.85 5.36
N ILE A 63 4.12 -16.95 4.31
CA ILE A 63 4.58 -15.79 3.53
C ILE A 63 3.38 -15.11 2.87
N TYR A 64 2.46 -15.88 2.32
CA TYR A 64 1.26 -15.34 1.68
C TYR A 64 0.40 -14.56 2.67
N ASN A 65 0.20 -15.12 3.87
CA ASN A 65 -0.56 -14.45 4.92
C ASN A 65 0.13 -13.17 5.39
N GLN A 66 1.45 -13.18 5.49
CA GLN A 66 2.23 -11.97 5.80
C GLN A 66 2.05 -10.89 4.74
N LEU A 67 2.06 -11.29 3.47
CA LEU A 67 1.84 -10.35 2.36
C LEU A 67 0.45 -9.73 2.41
N LEU A 68 -0.57 -10.52 2.74
CA LEU A 68 -1.92 -9.99 2.94
C LEU A 68 -1.96 -8.97 4.07
N CYS A 69 -1.39 -9.30 5.22
CA CYS A 69 -1.35 -8.38 6.36
C CYS A 69 -0.63 -7.09 6.01
N LYS A 70 0.52 -7.18 5.34
CA LYS A 70 1.26 -6.01 4.89
C LYS A 70 0.48 -5.20 3.85
N GLY A 71 -0.25 -5.89 2.98
CA GLY A 71 -1.14 -5.22 2.03
C GLY A 71 -2.18 -4.35 2.72
N TYR A 72 -2.86 -4.90 3.72
CA TYR A 72 -3.84 -4.13 4.51
C TYR A 72 -3.18 -2.96 5.23
N GLU A 73 -2.04 -3.18 5.87
CA GLU A 73 -1.30 -2.11 6.56
C GLU A 73 -0.93 -0.98 5.61
N LEU A 74 -0.39 -1.32 4.44
CA LEU A 74 0.05 -0.33 3.46
C LEU A 74 -1.14 0.40 2.82
N ALA A 75 -2.25 -0.29 2.58
CA ALA A 75 -3.46 0.34 2.08
C ALA A 75 -3.99 1.37 3.08
N ASP A 76 -4.08 1.00 4.35
CA ASP A 76 -4.55 1.89 5.40
C ASP A 76 -3.61 3.06 5.62
N LYS A 77 -2.30 2.81 5.63
CA LYS A 77 -1.29 3.85 5.79
C LYS A 77 -1.34 4.85 4.63
N THR A 78 -1.47 4.37 3.40
CA THR A 78 -1.58 5.23 2.22
C THR A 78 -2.84 6.10 2.30
N TYR A 79 -3.97 5.50 2.67
CA TYR A 79 -5.23 6.23 2.85
C TYR A 79 -5.10 7.30 3.94
N PHE A 80 -4.54 6.93 5.07
CA PHE A 80 -4.35 7.85 6.19
C PHE A 80 -3.46 9.04 5.80
N LEU A 81 -2.34 8.77 5.12
CA LEU A 81 -1.41 9.82 4.70
C LEU A 81 -2.04 10.75 3.67
N LYS A 82 -2.86 10.24 2.76
CA LYS A 82 -3.59 11.08 1.80
C LYS A 82 -4.60 11.99 2.49
N GLU A 83 -5.33 11.46 3.45
CA GLU A 83 -6.30 12.26 4.22
C GLU A 83 -5.59 13.30 5.08
N TRP A 84 -4.46 12.93 5.67
CA TRP A 84 -3.63 13.87 6.43
C TRP A 84 -3.11 15.00 5.56
N ASP A 85 -2.65 14.68 4.35
CA ASP A 85 -2.13 15.66 3.40
C ASP A 85 -3.21 16.67 3.00
N LYS A 86 -4.42 16.20 2.74
CA LYS A 86 -5.56 17.07 2.45
C LYS A 86 -5.88 17.99 3.63
N ALA A 87 -5.92 17.43 4.83
CA ALA A 87 -6.20 18.20 6.04
C ALA A 87 -5.11 19.24 6.28
N TYR A 88 -3.84 18.85 6.12
CA TYR A 88 -2.72 19.76 6.27
C TYR A 88 -2.76 20.90 5.25
N GLY A 89 -3.07 20.60 4.00
CA GLY A 89 -3.22 21.62 2.96
C GLY A 89 -4.34 22.60 3.29
N TYR A 90 -5.47 22.09 3.77
CA TYR A 90 -6.58 22.93 4.19
C TYR A 90 -6.19 23.85 5.36
N PHE A 91 -5.51 23.32 6.37
CA PHE A 91 -5.02 24.11 7.49
C PHE A 91 -4.01 25.17 7.06
N ALA A 92 -3.10 24.81 6.18
CA ALA A 92 -2.08 25.75 5.68
C ALA A 92 -2.73 26.92 4.92
N ASP A 93 -3.72 26.64 4.06
CA ASP A 93 -4.44 27.67 3.35
C ASP A 93 -5.26 28.58 4.28
N THR A 94 -5.92 27.99 5.25
CA THR A 94 -6.67 28.73 6.26
C THR A 94 -5.74 29.65 7.06
N PHE A 95 -4.57 29.15 7.44
CA PHE A 95 -3.57 29.90 8.18
C PHE A 95 -3.03 31.08 7.37
N ARG A 96 -2.81 30.89 6.07
CA ARG A 96 -2.39 31.98 5.16
C ARG A 96 -3.43 33.09 5.09
N LYS A 97 -4.70 32.72 4.97
CA LYS A 97 -5.78 33.70 4.94
C LYS A 97 -5.84 34.51 6.23
N PHE A 98 -5.61 33.85 7.35
CA PHE A 98 -5.56 34.50 8.65
C PHE A 98 -4.40 35.48 8.78
N ALA A 99 -3.23 35.10 8.26
CA ALA A 99 -2.03 35.93 8.33
C ALA A 99 -2.10 37.17 7.43
N GLN A 100 -2.97 37.19 6.43
CA GLN A 100 -3.13 38.30 5.49
C GLN A 100 -4.20 39.31 5.96
N THR A 101 -4.91 39.02 7.01
CA THR A 101 -5.86 39.95 7.62
C THR A 101 -5.26 40.60 8.85
#